data_70df815b1cdbf0fc9a8f1b699c077c07
#
_entry.id   70df815b1cdbf0fc9a8f1b699c077c07
#
_cell.length_a   1.000
_cell.length_b   1.000
_cell.length_c   1.000
_cell.angle_alpha   90.00
_cell.angle_beta   90.00
_cell.angle_gamma   90.00
#
_symmetry.space_group_name_H-M   'P 1'
#
loop_
_entity.id
_entity.type
_entity.pdbx_description
1 polymer ?
#
loop_
_entity_poly.entity_id
_entity_poly.type
_entity_poly.pdbx_seq_one_letter_code
_entity_poly.pdbx_strand_id
1 'polypeptide(L)'
;MTREQVETEMAQYRTIFTVVRLLDAAQVGGEESVNSFCSCYSYWGKNTPCRNCISRQVLEDHRQRTKLEYMGSEVFQVTAVYREVDGVPCVMELIQKLDGETLIDPENGDRLTSLN
;
A
#
# COMPACT_ATOMS: atom_id res chain seq x y z
N MET A 1 -18.82 4.80 0.00
CA MET A 1 -18.55 5.89 -0.97
C MET A 1 -18.75 5.37 -2.39
N THR A 2 -18.98 6.27 -3.31
CA THR A 2 -19.13 5.92 -4.71
C THR A 2 -17.78 5.79 -5.39
N ARG A 3 -17.77 5.16 -6.57
CA ARG A 3 -16.57 5.06 -7.40
C ARG A 3 -15.98 6.44 -7.69
N GLU A 4 -16.85 7.40 -8.01
CA GLU A 4 -16.40 8.77 -8.28
C GLU A 4 -15.75 9.41 -7.05
N GLN A 5 -16.33 9.21 -5.87
CA GLN A 5 -15.77 9.75 -4.64
C GLN A 5 -14.40 9.17 -4.32
N VAL A 6 -14.22 7.86 -4.49
CA VAL A 6 -12.94 7.22 -4.20
C VAL A 6 -11.89 7.64 -5.22
N GLU A 7 -12.26 7.82 -6.47
CA GLU A 7 -11.31 8.27 -7.49
C GLU A 7 -10.86 9.70 -7.25
N THR A 8 -11.75 10.55 -6.76
CA THR A 8 -11.39 11.91 -6.35
C THR A 8 -10.40 11.90 -5.19
N GLU A 9 -10.66 11.05 -4.20
CA GLU A 9 -9.75 10.88 -3.06
C GLU A 9 -8.37 10.38 -3.53
N MET A 10 -8.36 9.37 -4.40
CA MET A 10 -7.10 8.84 -4.92
C MET A 10 -6.31 9.86 -5.71
N ALA A 11 -6.98 10.70 -6.48
CA ALA A 11 -6.33 11.75 -7.24
C ALA A 11 -5.62 12.75 -6.32
N GLN A 12 -6.22 13.07 -5.18
CA GLN A 12 -5.61 13.94 -4.19
C GLN A 12 -4.37 13.31 -3.60
N TYR A 13 -4.43 12.02 -3.25
CA TYR A 13 -3.29 11.31 -2.68
C TYR A 13 -2.14 11.13 -3.68
N ARG A 14 -2.43 11.05 -4.97
CA ARG A 14 -1.40 10.92 -6.00
C ARG A 14 -0.51 12.14 -6.11
N THR A 15 -0.92 13.26 -5.53
CA THR A 15 -0.07 14.45 -5.52
C THR A 15 1.05 14.36 -4.48
N ILE A 16 0.93 13.45 -3.50
CA ILE A 16 1.90 13.33 -2.41
C ILE A 16 2.51 11.93 -2.29
N PHE A 17 1.82 10.88 -2.75
CA PHE A 17 2.33 9.51 -2.67
C PHE A 17 2.84 9.06 -4.03
N THR A 18 3.86 8.20 -4.01
CA THR A 18 4.47 7.67 -5.24
C THR A 18 3.46 6.86 -6.06
N VAL A 19 2.70 6.02 -5.40
CA VAL A 19 1.66 5.18 -6.03
C VAL A 19 0.45 5.14 -5.12
N VAL A 20 -0.73 5.23 -5.72
CA VAL A 20 -2.00 5.03 -5.02
C VAL A 20 -2.79 4.01 -5.84
N ARG A 21 -3.21 2.93 -5.20
CA ARG A 21 -4.00 1.90 -5.88
C ARG A 21 -5.15 1.41 -5.00
N LEU A 22 -6.18 0.90 -5.66
CA LEU A 22 -7.37 0.38 -4.99
C LEU A 22 -7.48 -1.10 -5.33
N LEU A 23 -7.61 -1.94 -4.31
CA LEU A 23 -7.68 -3.38 -4.45
C LEU A 23 -8.95 -3.90 -3.82
N ASP A 24 -9.62 -4.82 -4.49
CA ASP A 24 -10.74 -5.54 -3.89
C ASP A 24 -10.26 -6.89 -3.33
N ALA A 25 -11.18 -7.68 -2.75
CA ALA A 25 -10.82 -8.93 -2.12
C ALA A 25 -10.19 -9.95 -3.07
N ALA A 26 -10.53 -9.88 -4.35
CA ALA A 26 -9.97 -10.80 -5.35
C ALA A 26 -8.53 -10.46 -5.71
N GLN A 27 -8.12 -9.22 -5.50
CA GLN A 27 -6.78 -8.73 -5.83
C GLN A 27 -5.83 -8.80 -4.65
N VAL A 28 -6.34 -8.91 -3.43
CA VAL A 28 -5.52 -8.95 -2.22
C VAL A 28 -4.91 -10.33 -2.04
N GLY A 29 -3.64 -10.37 -1.66
CA GLY A 29 -2.90 -11.61 -1.46
C GLY A 29 -3.45 -12.49 -0.36
N GLY A 30 -3.16 -13.78 -0.41
CA GLY A 30 -3.58 -14.77 0.55
C GLY A 30 -3.85 -16.11 -0.10
N GLU A 31 -4.02 -17.14 0.70
CA GLU A 31 -4.22 -18.50 0.20
C GLU A 31 -5.47 -18.65 -0.65
N GLU A 32 -6.49 -17.87 -0.33
CA GLU A 32 -7.76 -17.91 -1.04
C GLU A 32 -7.72 -17.14 -2.35
N SER A 33 -6.67 -16.37 -2.55
CA SER A 33 -6.46 -15.62 -3.79
C SER A 33 -5.55 -16.38 -4.75
N VAL A 34 -5.58 -17.67 -4.67
CA VAL A 34 -4.75 -18.53 -5.54
C VAL A 34 -5.15 -18.46 -6.97
N ASN A 35 -6.22 -17.81 -7.24
CA ASN A 35 -6.50 -17.50 -8.62
C ASN A 35 -5.45 -16.55 -9.10
N SER A 36 -4.96 -16.85 -10.20
CA SER A 36 -4.04 -16.08 -10.98
C SER A 36 -4.23 -14.55 -10.98
N PHE A 37 -5.17 -14.02 -10.24
CA PHE A 37 -5.49 -12.60 -10.27
C PHE A 37 -5.01 -11.82 -9.06
N CYS A 38 -4.39 -12.46 -8.10
CA CYS A 38 -3.79 -11.73 -7.01
C CYS A 38 -2.53 -11.04 -7.51
N SER A 39 -2.65 -9.78 -7.88
CA SER A 39 -1.53 -9.00 -8.38
C SER A 39 -0.81 -8.24 -7.29
N CYS A 40 -1.32 -8.29 -6.08
CA CYS A 40 -0.79 -7.54 -4.96
C CYS A 40 0.70 -7.81 -4.72
N TYR A 41 1.07 -9.07 -4.61
CA TYR A 41 2.46 -9.43 -4.36
C TYR A 41 3.35 -9.34 -5.60
N SER A 42 2.78 -9.49 -6.79
CA SER A 42 3.57 -9.41 -8.01
C SER A 42 4.10 -8.00 -8.27
N TYR A 43 3.42 -6.99 -7.75
CA TYR A 43 3.92 -5.63 -7.79
C TYR A 43 5.30 -5.51 -7.15
N TRP A 44 5.56 -6.31 -6.13
CA TRP A 44 6.83 -6.31 -5.39
C TRP A 44 7.84 -7.31 -5.95
N GLY A 45 7.56 -7.91 -7.11
CA GLY A 45 8.43 -8.91 -7.71
C GLY A 45 8.43 -10.26 -7.00
N LYS A 46 7.42 -10.50 -6.20
CA LYS A 46 7.29 -11.77 -5.46
C LYS A 46 6.49 -12.79 -6.24
N ASN A 47 6.80 -14.07 -6.02
CA ASN A 47 6.11 -15.18 -6.68
C ASN A 47 5.00 -15.79 -5.82
N THR A 48 4.94 -15.40 -4.55
CA THR A 48 3.98 -15.95 -3.61
C THR A 48 3.34 -14.81 -2.82
N PRO A 49 2.13 -15.01 -2.29
CA PRO A 49 1.49 -14.01 -1.44
C PRO A 49 2.36 -13.66 -0.25
N CYS A 50 2.25 -12.42 0.21
CA CYS A 50 2.99 -11.94 1.37
C CYS A 50 2.53 -12.69 2.63
N ARG A 51 3.46 -13.06 3.49
CA ARG A 51 3.14 -13.71 4.75
C ARG A 51 2.24 -12.86 5.64
N ASN A 52 2.57 -11.58 5.70
CA ASN A 52 1.83 -10.62 6.51
C ASN A 52 1.21 -9.59 5.59
N CYS A 53 0.20 -10.01 4.84
CA CYS A 53 -0.50 -9.10 3.94
C CYS A 53 -1.34 -8.13 4.75
N ILE A 54 -0.91 -6.87 4.86
CA ILE A 54 -1.64 -5.87 5.63
C ILE A 54 -2.98 -5.55 4.99
N SER A 55 -3.07 -5.61 3.67
CA SER A 55 -4.34 -5.34 2.99
C SER A 55 -5.39 -6.38 3.32
N ARG A 56 -5.00 -7.65 3.44
CA ARG A 56 -5.90 -8.71 3.88
C ARG A 56 -6.41 -8.45 5.30
N GLN A 57 -5.52 -8.04 6.19
CA GLN A 57 -5.90 -7.72 7.57
C GLN A 57 -6.84 -6.53 7.62
N VAL A 58 -6.60 -5.52 6.80
CA VAL A 58 -7.47 -4.34 6.70
C VAL A 58 -8.87 -4.73 6.22
N LEU A 59 -8.96 -5.65 5.27
CA LEU A 59 -10.26 -6.15 4.81
C LEU A 59 -11.01 -6.87 5.93
N GLU A 60 -10.30 -7.55 6.83
CA GLU A 60 -10.90 -8.30 7.91
C GLU A 60 -11.41 -7.41 9.05
N ASP A 61 -10.59 -6.46 9.49
CA ASP A 61 -10.91 -5.67 10.68
C ASP A 61 -11.12 -4.17 10.44
N HIS A 62 -10.95 -3.71 9.21
CA HIS A 62 -11.13 -2.31 8.78
C HIS A 62 -10.19 -1.32 9.48
N ARG A 63 -9.08 -1.81 10.03
CA ARG A 63 -8.12 -0.95 10.74
C ARG A 63 -6.95 -0.62 9.84
N GLN A 64 -6.64 0.66 9.75
CA GLN A 64 -5.50 1.14 8.96
C GLN A 64 -4.20 0.51 9.46
N ARG A 65 -3.36 0.09 8.52
CA ARG A 65 -2.05 -0.50 8.82
C ARG A 65 -0.99 0.05 7.89
N THR A 66 0.24 0.04 8.40
CA THR A 66 1.40 0.50 7.62
C THR A 66 2.53 -0.50 7.80
N LYS A 67 3.27 -0.74 6.73
CA LYS A 67 4.48 -1.56 6.78
C LYS A 67 5.55 -0.99 5.86
N LEU A 68 6.77 -1.46 6.01
CA LEU A 68 7.84 -1.21 5.06
C LEU A 68 7.94 -2.40 4.12
N GLU A 69 8.18 -2.12 2.85
CA GLU A 69 8.36 -3.14 1.83
C GLU A 69 9.67 -2.87 1.10
N TYR A 70 10.42 -3.93 0.85
CA TYR A 70 11.73 -3.83 0.21
C TYR A 70 11.67 -4.42 -1.18
N MET A 71 12.17 -3.66 -2.15
CA MET A 71 12.24 -4.12 -3.53
C MET A 71 13.65 -3.81 -4.03
N GLY A 72 14.52 -4.84 -4.01
CA GLY A 72 15.93 -4.64 -4.26
C GLY A 72 16.55 -3.77 -3.19
N SER A 73 17.21 -2.70 -3.59
CA SER A 73 17.81 -1.74 -2.67
C SER A 73 16.85 -0.61 -2.30
N GLU A 74 15.64 -0.64 -2.82
CA GLU A 74 14.66 0.41 -2.56
C GLU A 74 13.75 0.03 -1.41
N VAL A 75 13.31 1.02 -0.65
CA VAL A 75 12.42 0.85 0.49
C VAL A 75 11.18 1.69 0.27
N PHE A 76 10.02 1.08 0.52
CA PHE A 76 8.74 1.74 0.37
C PHE A 76 7.95 1.63 1.66
N GLN A 77 7.23 2.70 1.98
CA GLN A 77 6.23 2.67 3.04
C GLN A 77 4.88 2.42 2.40
N VAL A 78 4.18 1.40 2.87
CA VAL A 78 2.87 1.04 2.35
C VAL A 78 1.85 1.22 3.46
N THR A 79 0.88 2.09 3.24
CA THR A 79 -0.23 2.29 4.16
C THR A 79 -1.50 1.77 3.50
N ALA A 80 -2.22 0.90 4.19
CA ALA A 80 -3.46 0.30 3.71
C ALA A 80 -4.62 0.82 4.53
N VAL A 81 -5.65 1.36 3.86
CA VAL A 81 -6.87 1.87 4.49
C VAL A 81 -8.08 1.21 3.88
N TYR A 82 -9.07 0.94 4.73
CA TYR A 82 -10.33 0.34 4.27
C TYR A 82 -11.20 1.38 3.58
N ARG A 83 -11.80 0.98 2.46
CA ARG A 83 -12.79 1.79 1.77
C ARG A 83 -13.87 0.87 1.18
N GLU A 84 -15.12 1.17 1.46
CA GLU A 84 -16.22 0.50 0.81
C GLU A 84 -16.65 1.33 -0.39
N VAL A 85 -16.57 0.74 -1.58
CA VAL A 85 -16.83 1.43 -2.84
C VAL A 85 -17.99 0.76 -3.54
N ASP A 86 -19.11 1.47 -3.66
CA ASP A 86 -20.36 0.96 -4.24
C ASP A 86 -20.77 -0.38 -3.61
N GLY A 87 -20.63 -0.47 -2.29
CA GLY A 87 -20.98 -1.66 -1.53
C GLY A 87 -19.93 -2.76 -1.56
N VAL A 88 -18.80 -2.57 -2.21
CA VAL A 88 -17.74 -3.57 -2.31
C VAL A 88 -16.59 -3.21 -1.36
N PRO A 89 -16.20 -4.15 -0.46
CA PRO A 89 -15.05 -3.92 0.40
C PRO A 89 -13.75 -3.81 -0.41
N CYS A 90 -13.02 -2.74 -0.19
CA CYS A 90 -11.77 -2.47 -0.89
C CYS A 90 -10.71 -1.99 0.09
N VAL A 91 -9.46 -2.06 -0.35
CA VAL A 91 -8.33 -1.49 0.36
C VAL A 91 -7.65 -0.50 -0.56
N MET A 92 -7.45 0.71 -0.04
CA MET A 92 -6.64 1.70 -0.74
C MET A 92 -5.22 1.61 -0.20
N GLU A 93 -4.26 1.38 -1.08
CA GLU A 93 -2.85 1.35 -0.71
C GLU A 93 -2.17 2.64 -1.15
N LEU A 94 -1.53 3.29 -0.18
CA LEU A 94 -0.77 4.52 -0.37
C LEU A 94 0.69 4.14 -0.23
N ILE A 95 1.44 4.24 -1.32
CA ILE A 95 2.82 3.76 -1.38
C ILE A 95 3.75 4.93 -1.58
N GLN A 96 4.70 5.06 -0.67
CA GLN A 96 5.69 6.13 -0.70
C GLN A 96 7.10 5.53 -0.73
N LYS A 97 7.87 5.90 -1.74
CA LYS A 97 9.28 5.54 -1.77
C LYS A 97 10.03 6.36 -0.71
N LEU A 98 10.81 5.66 0.10
CA LEU A 98 11.59 6.30 1.15
C LEU A 98 13.06 6.38 0.70
N ASP A 99 13.64 7.56 0.85
CA ASP A 99 15.06 7.77 0.58
C ASP A 99 15.60 8.89 1.47
N GLY A 100 16.90 9.12 1.42
CA GLY A 100 17.55 10.13 2.26
C GLY A 100 17.14 11.56 1.92
N GLU A 101 16.48 11.77 0.79
CA GLU A 101 16.04 13.11 0.41
C GLU A 101 14.67 13.45 0.97
N THR A 102 13.84 12.43 1.22
CA THR A 102 12.49 12.63 1.75
C THR A 102 12.43 12.51 3.26
N LEU A 103 13.44 11.86 3.88
CA LEU A 103 13.48 11.67 5.32
C LEU A 103 14.40 12.69 5.95
N ILE A 104 13.91 13.33 7.00
CA ILE A 104 14.66 14.35 7.73
C ILE A 104 15.00 13.83 9.12
N ASP A 105 16.25 13.98 9.53
CA ASP A 105 16.69 13.66 10.88
C ASP A 105 16.01 14.64 11.84
N PRO A 106 15.20 14.15 12.79
CA PRO A 106 14.45 15.03 13.67
C PRO A 106 15.31 15.83 14.65
N GLU A 107 16.54 15.41 14.89
CA GLU A 107 17.45 16.10 15.82
C GLU A 107 18.25 17.17 15.13
N ASN A 108 18.74 16.88 13.93
CA ASN A 108 19.65 17.77 13.23
C ASN A 108 18.98 18.61 12.13
N GLY A 109 17.78 18.20 11.71
CA GLY A 109 17.09 18.85 10.59
C GLY A 109 17.70 18.55 9.23
N ASP A 110 18.68 17.66 9.17
CA ASP A 110 19.33 17.26 7.93
C ASP A 110 18.66 16.02 7.35
N ARG A 111 18.86 15.79 6.06
CA ARG A 111 18.36 14.61 5.39
C ARG A 111 19.10 13.35 5.86
N LEU A 112 18.37 12.26 5.98
CA LEU A 112 19.00 10.97 6.29
C LEU A 112 19.77 10.49 5.07
N THR A 113 21.00 10.03 5.30
CA THR A 113 21.86 9.56 4.23
C THR A 113 21.80 8.04 4.05
N SER A 114 21.16 7.32 4.96
CA SER A 114 21.01 5.88 4.89
C SER A 114 19.74 5.45 5.59
N LEU A 115 19.04 4.48 4.99
CA LEU A 115 17.83 3.88 5.54
C LEU A 115 18.09 2.49 6.14
N ASN A 116 19.29 2.02 6.07
CA ASN A 116 19.66 0.69 6.57
C ASN A 116 20.25 0.72 7.96
#